data_0baeffa491d7bd22312d3e1ba333d00b
#
_entry.id   0baeffa491d7bd22312d3e1ba333d00b
#
_cell.length_a   1.000
_cell.length_b   1.000
_cell.length_c   1.000
_cell.angle_alpha   90.00
_cell.angle_beta   90.00
_cell.angle_gamma   90.00
#
_symmetry.space_group_name_H-M   'P 1'
#
loop_
_entity.id
_entity.type
_entity.pdbx_description
1 polymer ?
#
loop_
_entity_poly.entity_id
_entity_poly.type
_entity_poly.pdbx_seq_one_letter_code
_entity_poly.pdbx_strand_id
1 'polypeptide(L)'
;MKKLFLIAFATMLCQQLMAIKTMPIQGEVIKPTDAHIQYAGRISFTNPERPAFNFPGVQIAAAFEGTSLRMLAKPKSGYFMAQIDKAEPFKVAFRGDRDSLVTLATALPDGVHTVKLMYVIEGYEFFPEFWGFVLDKGKMLVDAPALPSRKIEFIGNSITCGYGNEGLKKEEHFDYATENHYYSYASITARNLNAQHWVVARSGIGAYRNYDGPKTGNPESNMLVQYEYVGYAWKPELRHEATFLREKWDFGRYKPDVICINLGTNDTSTNNYDLKLLKQNYKKLLQMVRLHNPKAKIVFLSGSMLYNKELQQVKQLLDEVTAEAKKAGDNAVYRFDMAPISGNEWYGNDWHPNVYQDEKMAGELTAYLRSLMGWF
;
A
#
# COMPACT_ATOMS: atom_id res chain seq x y z
N MET A 1 -50.95 -67.42 -6.94
CA MET A 1 -50.09 -66.88 -5.86
C MET A 1 -48.65 -66.83 -6.38
N LYS A 2 -48.25 -65.70 -6.90
CA LYS A 2 -46.90 -65.52 -7.43
C LYS A 2 -46.16 -64.54 -6.45
N LYS A 3 -45.11 -65.01 -5.78
CA LYS A 3 -44.23 -64.20 -4.95
C LYS A 3 -43.21 -63.48 -5.84
N LEU A 4 -43.23 -62.16 -5.80
CA LEU A 4 -42.23 -61.32 -6.47
C LEU A 4 -41.03 -61.15 -5.49
N PHE A 5 -39.87 -61.61 -5.93
CA PHE A 5 -38.61 -61.28 -5.21
C PHE A 5 -38.07 -59.94 -5.72
N LEU A 6 -37.97 -58.95 -4.81
CA LEU A 6 -37.32 -57.67 -5.07
C LEU A 6 -35.83 -57.81 -4.69
N ILE A 7 -34.95 -57.80 -5.68
CA ILE A 7 -33.51 -57.75 -5.47
C ILE A 7 -33.12 -56.24 -5.40
N ALA A 8 -32.76 -55.78 -4.22
CA ALA A 8 -32.18 -54.48 -4.04
C ALA A 8 -30.69 -54.53 -4.41
N PHE A 9 -30.31 -53.89 -5.52
CA PHE A 9 -28.91 -53.60 -5.84
C PHE A 9 -28.45 -52.37 -5.06
N ALA A 10 -27.69 -52.58 -3.99
CA ALA A 10 -26.99 -51.52 -3.30
C ALA A 10 -25.71 -51.17 -4.09
N THR A 11 -25.75 -50.12 -4.90
CA THR A 11 -24.57 -49.56 -5.51
C THR A 11 -23.79 -48.80 -4.46
N MET A 12 -22.73 -49.39 -3.94
CA MET A 12 -21.76 -48.78 -3.06
C MET A 12 -20.89 -47.85 -3.90
N LEU A 13 -21.26 -46.56 -3.94
CA LEU A 13 -20.46 -45.52 -4.58
C LEU A 13 -19.27 -45.25 -3.68
N CYS A 14 -18.14 -45.89 -3.94
CA CYS A 14 -16.89 -45.63 -3.31
C CYS A 14 -16.40 -44.26 -3.82
N GLN A 15 -16.72 -43.16 -3.12
CA GLN A 15 -16.08 -41.89 -3.34
C GLN A 15 -14.62 -42.00 -2.90
N GLN A 16 -13.74 -42.29 -3.85
CA GLN A 16 -12.32 -42.06 -3.65
C GLN A 16 -12.10 -40.55 -3.54
N LEU A 17 -12.07 -40.04 -2.33
CA LEU A 17 -11.41 -38.75 -2.05
C LEU A 17 -9.94 -38.91 -2.49
N MET A 18 -9.64 -38.46 -3.69
CA MET A 18 -8.25 -38.21 -4.08
C MET A 18 -7.76 -37.09 -3.19
N ALA A 19 -7.13 -37.43 -2.10
CA ALA A 19 -6.27 -36.50 -1.37
C ALA A 19 -5.23 -36.01 -2.38
N ILE A 20 -5.35 -34.76 -2.81
CA ILE A 20 -4.35 -34.10 -3.62
C ILE A 20 -3.10 -34.09 -2.76
N LYS A 21 -2.18 -34.99 -3.03
CA LYS A 21 -0.85 -35.02 -2.41
C LYS A 21 -0.20 -33.71 -2.83
N THR A 22 -0.23 -32.69 -1.97
CA THR A 22 0.62 -31.52 -2.15
C THR A 22 2.06 -32.02 -2.18
N MET A 23 2.73 -31.87 -3.31
CA MET A 23 4.15 -32.23 -3.36
C MET A 23 4.90 -31.39 -2.33
N PRO A 24 5.77 -31.99 -1.51
CA PRO A 24 6.53 -31.27 -0.53
C PRO A 24 7.34 -30.19 -1.22
N ILE A 25 7.36 -28.98 -0.65
CA ILE A 25 8.17 -27.85 -1.15
C ILE A 25 9.62 -28.29 -1.09
N GLN A 26 10.29 -28.32 -2.25
CA GLN A 26 11.72 -28.63 -2.31
C GLN A 26 12.51 -27.39 -1.90
N GLY A 27 13.53 -27.56 -1.02
CA GLY A 27 14.39 -26.49 -0.53
C GLY A 27 14.21 -26.24 0.97
N GLU A 28 14.84 -25.19 1.46
CA GLU A 28 14.79 -24.75 2.85
C GLU A 28 13.69 -23.69 3.03
N VAL A 29 12.69 -24.00 3.82
CA VAL A 29 11.57 -23.07 4.11
C VAL A 29 11.94 -22.16 5.26
N ILE A 30 12.05 -20.86 4.98
CA ILE A 30 12.32 -19.82 5.95
C ILE A 30 11.01 -19.19 6.39
N LYS A 31 10.72 -19.25 7.68
CA LYS A 31 9.48 -18.68 8.25
C LYS A 31 9.53 -17.16 8.32
N PRO A 32 8.37 -16.47 8.29
CA PRO A 32 8.29 -15.02 8.47
C PRO A 32 8.87 -14.51 9.80
N THR A 33 9.00 -15.39 10.78
CA THR A 33 9.55 -15.08 12.12
C THR A 33 11.09 -15.08 12.18
N ASP A 34 11.76 -15.38 11.06
CA ASP A 34 13.23 -15.33 11.01
C ASP A 34 13.71 -13.90 11.28
N ALA A 35 14.66 -13.75 12.19
CA ALA A 35 15.16 -12.46 12.66
C ALA A 35 15.89 -11.64 11.58
N HIS A 36 16.36 -12.28 10.49
CA HIS A 36 17.03 -11.60 9.37
C HIS A 36 16.05 -10.98 8.35
N ILE A 37 14.73 -11.21 8.52
CA ILE A 37 13.72 -10.57 7.68
C ILE A 37 13.39 -9.18 8.23
N GLN A 38 13.55 -8.19 7.42
CA GLN A 38 13.20 -6.80 7.73
C GLN A 38 11.85 -6.44 7.15
N TYR A 39 11.03 -5.76 7.95
CA TYR A 39 9.67 -5.35 7.57
C TYR A 39 9.52 -3.83 7.69
N ALA A 40 8.89 -3.22 6.69
CA ALA A 40 8.47 -1.81 6.74
C ALA A 40 7.04 -1.66 6.20
N GLY A 41 6.24 -0.82 6.85
CA GLY A 41 4.82 -0.64 6.51
C GLY A 41 3.89 -1.03 7.66
N ARG A 42 2.59 -0.81 7.46
CA ARG A 42 1.57 -1.24 8.43
C ARG A 42 1.26 -2.72 8.24
N ILE A 43 1.80 -3.53 9.12
CA ILE A 43 1.71 -4.99 9.09
C ILE A 43 1.19 -5.49 10.43
N SER A 44 0.20 -6.37 10.39
CA SER A 44 -0.24 -7.15 11.54
C SER A 44 0.68 -8.34 11.76
N PHE A 45 1.16 -8.50 12.98
CA PHE A 45 1.86 -9.68 13.46
C PHE A 45 1.05 -10.43 14.52
N THR A 46 -0.29 -10.26 14.54
CA THR A 46 -1.19 -11.04 15.40
C THR A 46 -0.98 -12.54 15.20
N ASN A 47 -0.71 -12.95 13.95
CA ASN A 47 -0.12 -14.24 13.65
C ASN A 47 1.30 -14.01 13.08
N PRO A 48 2.38 -14.19 13.88
CA PRO A 48 3.73 -13.91 13.42
C PRO A 48 4.23 -14.87 12.32
N GLU A 49 3.61 -16.03 12.16
CA GLU A 49 3.92 -16.95 11.05
C GLU A 49 3.17 -16.58 9.74
N ARG A 50 2.27 -15.61 9.80
CA ARG A 50 1.47 -15.12 8.67
C ARG A 50 1.23 -13.62 8.77
N PRO A 51 2.29 -12.78 8.72
CA PRO A 51 2.12 -11.35 8.72
C PRO A 51 1.15 -10.91 7.63
N ALA A 52 0.17 -10.09 7.99
CA ALA A 52 -0.92 -9.67 7.11
C ALA A 52 -0.96 -8.14 6.96
N PHE A 53 -1.33 -7.67 5.77
CA PHE A 53 -1.35 -6.26 5.42
C PHE A 53 -2.26 -6.03 4.21
N ASN A 54 -2.63 -4.76 3.93
CA ASN A 54 -3.29 -4.42 2.66
C ASN A 54 -3.14 -2.96 2.24
N PHE A 55 -2.33 -2.16 2.94
CA PHE A 55 -1.89 -0.89 2.36
C PHE A 55 -0.77 -1.12 1.36
N PRO A 56 -0.73 -0.36 0.24
CA PRO A 56 0.40 -0.40 -0.68
C PRO A 56 1.68 0.08 0.00
N GLY A 57 2.83 -0.23 -0.58
CA GLY A 57 4.12 0.22 -0.06
C GLY A 57 4.65 -0.58 1.14
N VAL A 58 3.98 -1.65 1.57
CA VAL A 58 4.54 -2.59 2.55
C VAL A 58 5.76 -3.28 1.94
N GLN A 59 6.88 -3.28 2.66
CA GLN A 59 8.16 -3.82 2.21
C GLN A 59 8.61 -4.97 3.09
N ILE A 60 9.22 -5.97 2.45
CA ILE A 60 9.85 -7.13 3.07
C ILE A 60 11.24 -7.26 2.45
N ALA A 61 12.28 -7.26 3.25
CA ALA A 61 13.65 -7.36 2.76
C ALA A 61 14.44 -8.41 3.55
N ALA A 62 15.37 -9.06 2.87
CA ALA A 62 16.29 -10.02 3.47
C ALA A 62 17.59 -10.12 2.66
N ALA A 63 18.62 -10.69 3.25
CA ALA A 63 19.77 -11.21 2.53
C ALA A 63 19.81 -12.73 2.69
N PHE A 64 20.18 -13.45 1.63
CA PHE A 64 20.13 -14.91 1.58
C PHE A 64 21.34 -15.49 0.86
N GLU A 65 21.71 -16.71 1.26
CA GLU A 65 22.72 -17.52 0.58
C GLU A 65 22.09 -18.41 -0.49
N GLY A 66 22.82 -18.69 -1.55
CA GLY A 66 22.47 -19.69 -2.56
C GLY A 66 22.31 -19.13 -3.94
N THR A 67 21.66 -19.90 -4.81
CA THR A 67 21.51 -19.63 -6.25
C THR A 67 20.07 -19.37 -6.67
N SER A 68 19.11 -19.63 -5.74
CA SER A 68 17.68 -19.46 -6.01
C SER A 68 16.91 -18.92 -4.82
N LEU A 69 15.81 -18.24 -5.12
CA LEU A 69 14.87 -17.72 -4.11
C LEU A 69 13.44 -17.85 -4.63
N ARG A 70 12.55 -18.33 -3.77
CA ARG A 70 11.11 -18.32 -3.99
C ARG A 70 10.40 -17.66 -2.82
N MET A 71 9.25 -17.03 -3.09
CA MET A 71 8.39 -16.39 -2.09
C MET A 71 7.15 -17.24 -1.87
N LEU A 72 6.80 -17.43 -0.60
CA LEU A 72 5.54 -18.01 -0.16
C LEU A 72 4.60 -16.89 0.31
N ALA A 73 3.36 -16.91 -0.17
CA ALA A 73 2.30 -16.01 0.26
C ALA A 73 0.94 -16.71 0.20
N LYS A 74 -0.05 -16.11 0.84
CA LYS A 74 -1.45 -16.56 0.71
C LYS A 74 -1.87 -16.48 -0.76
N PRO A 75 -2.58 -17.49 -1.30
CA PRO A 75 -3.23 -17.38 -2.60
C PRO A 75 -4.08 -16.11 -2.69
N LYS A 76 -4.14 -15.52 -3.88
CA LYS A 76 -4.84 -14.23 -4.11
C LYS A 76 -4.31 -13.06 -3.28
N SER A 77 -3.03 -13.04 -2.99
CA SER A 77 -2.40 -11.88 -2.33
C SER A 77 -2.19 -10.67 -3.26
N GLY A 78 -2.47 -10.81 -4.57
CA GLY A 78 -2.31 -9.71 -5.52
C GLY A 78 -0.88 -9.59 -6.04
N TYR A 79 -0.33 -8.36 -6.07
CA TYR A 79 0.89 -8.04 -6.79
C TYR A 79 1.98 -7.47 -5.89
N PHE A 80 3.23 -7.84 -6.20
CA PHE A 80 4.42 -7.33 -5.57
C PHE A 80 5.44 -6.91 -6.62
N MET A 81 6.24 -5.89 -6.34
CA MET A 81 7.51 -5.67 -7.02
C MET A 81 8.61 -6.37 -6.24
N ALA A 82 9.46 -7.10 -6.95
CA ALA A 82 10.63 -7.77 -6.39
C ALA A 82 11.90 -7.22 -7.02
N GLN A 83 12.94 -7.04 -6.22
CA GLN A 83 14.28 -6.67 -6.67
C GLN A 83 15.30 -7.59 -6.04
N ILE A 84 16.12 -8.24 -6.86
CA ILE A 84 17.26 -9.03 -6.43
C ILE A 84 18.52 -8.21 -6.63
N ASP A 85 19.27 -8.02 -5.57
CA ASP A 85 20.49 -7.19 -5.56
C ASP A 85 20.24 -5.78 -6.14
N LYS A 86 20.95 -5.44 -7.20
CA LYS A 86 20.80 -4.17 -7.92
C LYS A 86 20.18 -4.35 -9.31
N ALA A 87 19.61 -5.52 -9.59
CA ALA A 87 18.94 -5.76 -10.86
C ALA A 87 17.66 -4.92 -10.98
N GLU A 88 17.15 -4.78 -12.20
CA GLU A 88 15.87 -4.10 -12.42
C GLU A 88 14.74 -4.79 -11.66
N PRO A 89 13.89 -4.03 -10.98
CA PRO A 89 12.72 -4.59 -10.29
C PRO A 89 11.71 -5.16 -11.28
N PHE A 90 11.05 -6.24 -10.87
CA PHE A 90 10.05 -6.91 -11.69
C PHE A 90 8.79 -7.21 -10.87
N LYS A 91 7.63 -7.25 -11.55
CA LYS A 91 6.35 -7.54 -10.91
C LYS A 91 6.13 -9.05 -10.80
N VAL A 92 5.69 -9.50 -9.64
CA VAL A 92 5.23 -10.87 -9.38
C VAL A 92 3.79 -10.86 -8.88
N ALA A 93 3.05 -11.94 -9.12
CA ALA A 93 1.63 -12.01 -8.83
C ALA A 93 1.23 -13.32 -8.18
N PHE A 94 0.32 -13.23 -7.19
CA PHE A 94 -0.39 -14.34 -6.57
C PHE A 94 -1.89 -14.20 -6.92
N ARG A 95 -2.27 -14.63 -8.12
CA ARG A 95 -3.62 -14.38 -8.69
C ARG A 95 -4.59 -15.55 -8.48
N GLY A 96 -4.10 -16.76 -8.58
CA GLY A 96 -4.94 -17.96 -8.54
C GLY A 96 -5.25 -18.43 -7.12
N ASP A 97 -6.27 -19.28 -7.01
CA ASP A 97 -6.70 -19.90 -5.73
C ASP A 97 -5.64 -20.85 -5.13
N ARG A 98 -4.63 -21.22 -5.89
CA ARG A 98 -3.56 -22.15 -5.50
C ARG A 98 -2.16 -21.54 -5.61
N ASP A 99 -2.05 -20.30 -6.05
CA ASP A 99 -0.78 -19.61 -6.27
C ASP A 99 -0.19 -19.14 -4.94
N SER A 100 0.45 -20.06 -4.22
CA SER A 100 1.09 -19.74 -2.93
C SER A 100 2.62 -19.69 -2.99
N LEU A 101 3.23 -20.02 -4.13
CA LEU A 101 4.68 -20.09 -4.31
C LEU A 101 5.08 -19.49 -5.65
N VAL A 102 5.91 -18.44 -5.63
CA VAL A 102 6.42 -17.76 -6.83
C VAL A 102 7.95 -17.77 -6.80
N THR A 103 8.57 -18.07 -7.96
CA THR A 103 10.02 -17.98 -8.11
C THR A 103 10.44 -16.53 -8.32
N LEU A 104 11.38 -16.05 -7.50
CA LEU A 104 11.96 -14.72 -7.58
C LEU A 104 13.32 -14.71 -8.29
N ALA A 105 14.10 -15.77 -8.11
CA ALA A 105 15.40 -15.91 -8.75
C ALA A 105 15.76 -17.38 -8.94
N THR A 106 16.53 -17.64 -10.00
CA THR A 106 17.16 -18.92 -10.30
C THR A 106 18.52 -18.67 -10.95
N ALA A 107 19.43 -19.64 -10.80
CA ALA A 107 20.75 -19.62 -11.44
C ALA A 107 21.57 -18.35 -11.13
N LEU A 108 21.40 -17.77 -9.94
CA LEU A 108 22.32 -16.75 -9.44
C LEU A 108 23.71 -17.38 -9.20
N PRO A 109 24.81 -16.62 -9.22
CA PRO A 109 26.08 -17.08 -8.70
C PRO A 109 25.92 -17.59 -7.26
N ASP A 110 26.63 -18.65 -6.85
CA ASP A 110 26.56 -19.08 -5.45
C ASP A 110 27.23 -18.02 -4.55
N GLY A 111 26.45 -17.44 -3.63
CA GLY A 111 26.91 -16.36 -2.78
C GLY A 111 25.78 -15.75 -1.94
N VAL A 112 26.07 -14.58 -1.40
CA VAL A 112 25.07 -13.80 -0.65
C VAL A 112 24.39 -12.80 -1.59
N HIS A 113 23.07 -12.84 -1.60
CA HIS A 113 22.20 -11.97 -2.38
C HIS A 113 21.23 -11.22 -1.50
N THR A 114 20.68 -10.13 -1.99
CA THR A 114 19.64 -9.37 -1.31
C THR A 114 18.32 -9.48 -2.07
N VAL A 115 17.22 -9.50 -1.34
CA VAL A 115 15.87 -9.38 -1.88
C VAL A 115 15.14 -8.21 -1.23
N LYS A 116 14.44 -7.42 -2.06
CA LYS A 116 13.49 -6.41 -1.61
C LYS A 116 12.16 -6.68 -2.29
N LEU A 117 11.12 -6.82 -1.51
CA LEU A 117 9.74 -6.95 -1.97
C LEU A 117 8.96 -5.73 -1.57
N MET A 118 8.05 -5.27 -2.42
CA MET A 118 7.08 -4.23 -2.11
C MET A 118 5.70 -4.67 -2.58
N TYR A 119 4.73 -4.67 -1.67
CA TYR A 119 3.32 -4.82 -2.02
C TYR A 119 2.85 -3.56 -2.75
N VAL A 120 2.28 -3.70 -3.95
CA VAL A 120 2.15 -2.56 -4.86
C VAL A 120 0.73 -2.19 -5.23
N ILE A 121 -0.26 -2.92 -4.73
CA ILE A 121 -1.67 -2.59 -4.95
C ILE A 121 -2.35 -2.25 -3.63
N GLU A 122 -3.47 -1.55 -3.70
CA GLU A 122 -4.34 -1.38 -2.54
C GLU A 122 -5.23 -2.62 -2.34
N GLY A 123 -5.41 -3.00 -1.08
CA GLY A 123 -6.13 -4.20 -0.74
C GLY A 123 -7.62 -4.01 -0.56
N TYR A 124 -8.38 -3.61 -1.59
CA TYR A 124 -9.83 -3.54 -1.50
C TYR A 124 -10.47 -4.88 -1.16
N GLU A 125 -10.07 -5.89 -1.93
CA GLU A 125 -10.59 -7.25 -1.89
C GLU A 125 -9.48 -8.24 -1.56
N PHE A 126 -8.26 -7.76 -1.42
CA PHE A 126 -7.09 -8.56 -1.15
C PHE A 126 -6.72 -8.47 0.33
N PHE A 127 -6.48 -9.63 0.91
CA PHE A 127 -6.01 -9.75 2.28
C PHE A 127 -4.72 -10.57 2.29
N PRO A 128 -3.62 -9.98 1.77
CA PRO A 128 -2.35 -10.67 1.60
C PRO A 128 -1.74 -11.09 2.94
N GLU A 129 -1.10 -12.25 2.92
CA GLU A 129 -0.27 -12.76 4.00
C GLU A 129 1.07 -13.17 3.41
N PHE A 130 2.16 -12.80 4.04
CA PHE A 130 3.48 -13.32 3.73
C PHE A 130 3.72 -14.61 4.54
N TRP A 131 4.11 -15.69 3.85
CA TRP A 131 4.32 -16.99 4.46
C TRP A 131 5.79 -17.41 4.51
N GLY A 132 6.71 -16.55 4.01
CA GLY A 132 8.13 -16.76 4.07
C GLY A 132 8.82 -16.91 2.74
N PHE A 133 10.05 -17.42 2.80
CA PHE A 133 10.87 -17.70 1.63
C PHE A 133 11.18 -19.20 1.52
N VAL A 134 11.63 -19.60 0.34
CA VAL A 134 12.21 -20.93 0.11
C VAL A 134 13.53 -20.74 -0.60
N LEU A 135 14.60 -21.22 0.05
CA LEU A 135 15.98 -21.20 -0.43
C LEU A 135 16.42 -22.56 -0.99
N ASP A 136 17.61 -22.60 -1.53
CA ASP A 136 18.30 -23.87 -1.82
C ASP A 136 18.49 -24.67 -0.53
N LYS A 137 18.51 -26.01 -0.64
CA LYS A 137 18.64 -26.89 0.53
C LYS A 137 19.92 -26.60 1.33
N GLY A 138 19.76 -26.41 2.64
CA GLY A 138 20.87 -26.13 3.56
C GLY A 138 21.40 -24.70 3.51
N LYS A 139 20.76 -23.80 2.76
CA LYS A 139 21.07 -22.36 2.76
C LYS A 139 20.19 -21.62 3.77
N MET A 140 20.62 -20.43 4.19
CA MET A 140 19.96 -19.65 5.23
C MET A 140 19.87 -18.15 4.85
N LEU A 141 19.08 -17.41 5.61
CA LEU A 141 19.18 -15.95 5.60
C LEU A 141 20.39 -15.51 6.42
N VAL A 142 20.92 -14.36 6.04
CA VAL A 142 22.02 -13.68 6.73
C VAL A 142 21.62 -12.23 7.00
N ASP A 143 22.45 -11.49 7.74
CA ASP A 143 22.18 -10.08 8.03
C ASP A 143 21.99 -9.25 6.76
N ALA A 144 20.82 -8.67 6.62
CA ALA A 144 20.52 -7.77 5.53
C ALA A 144 21.12 -6.37 5.77
N PRO A 145 21.42 -5.60 4.71
CA PRO A 145 21.81 -4.20 4.85
C PRO A 145 20.79 -3.42 5.69
N ALA A 146 21.28 -2.51 6.54
CA ALA A 146 20.42 -1.68 7.37
C ALA A 146 19.44 -0.85 6.52
N LEU A 147 18.20 -0.74 7.00
CA LEU A 147 17.21 0.13 6.38
C LEU A 147 17.65 1.60 6.46
N PRO A 148 17.28 2.45 5.50
CA PRO A 148 17.56 3.89 5.56
C PRO A 148 17.11 4.50 6.90
N SER A 149 17.85 5.47 7.43
CA SER A 149 17.50 6.16 8.69
C SER A 149 16.39 7.20 8.51
N ARG A 150 16.30 7.83 7.32
CA ARG A 150 15.25 8.80 6.98
C ARG A 150 13.90 8.11 6.85
N LYS A 151 12.83 8.76 7.36
CA LYS A 151 11.50 8.12 7.46
C LYS A 151 10.40 9.07 6.99
N ILE A 152 9.61 8.65 6.02
CA ILE A 152 8.50 9.40 5.46
C ILE A 152 7.20 8.59 5.63
N GLU A 153 6.11 9.23 6.06
CA GLU A 153 4.78 8.65 5.96
C GLU A 153 3.98 9.41 4.91
N PHE A 154 3.29 8.67 4.03
CA PHE A 154 2.37 9.23 3.05
C PHE A 154 0.94 8.85 3.41
N ILE A 155 0.09 9.85 3.58
CA ILE A 155 -1.35 9.70 3.81
C ILE A 155 -2.04 10.22 2.56
N GLY A 156 -2.87 9.37 1.89
CA GLY A 156 -3.43 9.80 0.62
C GLY A 156 -4.57 8.96 0.07
N ASN A 157 -4.80 9.17 -1.20
CA ASN A 157 -5.85 8.54 -1.98
C ASN A 157 -5.27 7.70 -3.14
N SER A 158 -6.05 7.49 -4.22
CA SER A 158 -5.64 6.75 -5.42
C SER A 158 -4.32 7.23 -6.04
N ILE A 159 -4.06 8.55 -6.04
CA ILE A 159 -2.82 9.13 -6.54
C ILE A 159 -1.61 8.60 -5.74
N THR A 160 -1.78 8.44 -4.45
CA THR A 160 -0.74 7.89 -3.56
C THR A 160 -0.61 6.37 -3.70
N CYS A 161 -1.72 5.66 -3.97
CA CYS A 161 -1.69 4.22 -4.24
C CYS A 161 -0.93 3.87 -5.53
N GLY A 162 -0.98 4.73 -6.55
CA GLY A 162 -0.50 4.42 -7.89
C GLY A 162 -1.59 3.74 -8.75
N TYR A 163 -2.86 4.10 -8.50
CA TYR A 163 -4.04 3.57 -9.18
C TYR A 163 -3.91 3.68 -10.70
N GLY A 164 -3.91 2.56 -11.39
CA GLY A 164 -3.88 2.49 -12.85
C GLY A 164 -2.70 3.19 -13.52
N ASN A 165 -1.59 3.45 -12.80
CA ASN A 165 -0.49 4.27 -13.32
C ASN A 165 0.36 3.57 -14.40
N GLU A 166 0.30 2.25 -14.52
CA GLU A 166 0.88 1.51 -15.65
C GLU A 166 -0.09 1.40 -16.84
N GLY A 167 -1.30 1.96 -16.73
CA GLY A 167 -2.25 2.07 -17.83
C GLY A 167 -1.76 3.03 -18.90
N LEU A 168 -2.17 2.80 -20.16
CA LEU A 168 -1.71 3.56 -21.31
C LEU A 168 -2.76 4.57 -21.83
N LYS A 169 -4.00 4.44 -21.38
CA LYS A 169 -5.12 5.28 -21.83
C LYS A 169 -6.03 5.63 -20.67
N LYS A 170 -6.40 6.90 -20.62
CA LYS A 170 -7.27 7.44 -19.57
C LYS A 170 -8.71 6.93 -19.61
N GLU A 171 -9.17 6.47 -20.78
CA GLU A 171 -10.50 5.90 -20.99
C GLU A 171 -10.59 4.41 -20.64
N GLU A 172 -9.46 3.73 -20.44
CA GLU A 172 -9.45 2.35 -19.98
C GLU A 172 -9.75 2.31 -18.48
N HIS A 173 -10.62 1.37 -18.09
CA HIS A 173 -10.95 1.16 -16.69
C HIS A 173 -9.80 0.52 -15.92
N PHE A 174 -9.81 0.76 -14.63
CA PHE A 174 -8.86 0.20 -13.68
C PHE A 174 -8.78 -1.33 -13.74
N ASP A 175 -7.56 -1.83 -13.68
CA ASP A 175 -7.24 -3.22 -13.40
C ASP A 175 -6.08 -3.24 -12.37
N TYR A 176 -6.16 -4.12 -11.40
CA TYR A 176 -5.08 -4.28 -10.40
C TYR A 176 -3.72 -4.61 -11.02
N ALA A 177 -3.68 -5.20 -12.22
CA ALA A 177 -2.46 -5.43 -12.96
C ALA A 177 -1.76 -4.13 -13.40
N THR A 178 -2.51 -3.02 -13.51
CA THR A 178 -2.01 -1.70 -13.90
C THR A 178 -1.78 -0.77 -12.71
N GLU A 179 -2.13 -1.18 -11.50
CA GLU A 179 -1.78 -0.46 -10.28
C GLU A 179 -0.36 -0.80 -9.85
N ASN A 180 0.45 0.22 -9.56
CA ASN A 180 1.81 -0.03 -9.11
C ASN A 180 2.36 1.08 -8.21
N HIS A 181 2.22 0.90 -6.90
CA HIS A 181 2.75 1.83 -5.91
C HIS A 181 4.26 2.04 -6.03
N TYR A 182 5.01 1.06 -6.52
CA TYR A 182 6.44 1.21 -6.72
C TYR A 182 6.77 2.40 -7.62
N TYR A 183 5.94 2.67 -8.61
CA TYR A 183 6.06 3.80 -9.54
C TYR A 183 5.20 5.01 -9.15
N SER A 184 4.54 5.01 -7.98
CA SER A 184 3.85 6.20 -7.49
C SER A 184 4.83 7.30 -7.08
N TYR A 185 4.38 8.55 -7.12
CA TYR A 185 5.19 9.70 -6.68
C TYR A 185 5.74 9.52 -5.25
N ALA A 186 4.96 8.91 -4.37
CA ALA A 186 5.33 8.68 -2.98
C ALA A 186 6.53 7.75 -2.85
N SER A 187 6.46 6.60 -3.52
CA SER A 187 7.51 5.59 -3.50
C SER A 187 8.78 6.08 -4.22
N ILE A 188 8.64 6.78 -5.36
CA ILE A 188 9.78 7.36 -6.08
C ILE A 188 10.47 8.44 -5.21
N THR A 189 9.69 9.35 -4.59
CA THR A 189 10.23 10.37 -3.68
C THR A 189 11.03 9.76 -2.53
N ALA A 190 10.50 8.70 -1.92
CA ALA A 190 11.20 8.01 -0.83
C ALA A 190 12.54 7.40 -1.29
N ARG A 191 12.56 6.73 -2.45
CA ARG A 191 13.79 6.19 -3.02
C ARG A 191 14.80 7.28 -3.37
N ASN A 192 14.37 8.38 -3.98
CA ASN A 192 15.22 9.51 -4.33
C ASN A 192 15.87 10.19 -3.10
N LEU A 193 15.21 10.10 -1.95
CA LEU A 193 15.70 10.65 -0.68
C LEU A 193 16.43 9.63 0.19
N ASN A 194 16.61 8.39 -0.31
CA ASN A 194 17.11 7.26 0.47
C ASN A 194 16.40 7.16 1.82
N ALA A 195 15.07 7.08 1.79
CA ALA A 195 14.21 7.04 2.97
C ALA A 195 13.35 5.78 2.99
N GLN A 196 13.08 5.26 4.18
CA GLN A 196 11.95 4.37 4.40
C GLN A 196 10.65 5.15 4.15
N HIS A 197 9.63 4.51 3.56
CA HIS A 197 8.32 5.11 3.52
C HIS A 197 7.23 4.14 3.98
N TRP A 198 6.23 4.71 4.62
CA TRP A 198 5.03 4.02 5.06
C TRP A 198 3.82 4.73 4.45
N VAL A 199 2.78 3.97 4.15
CA VAL A 199 1.65 4.47 3.39
C VAL A 199 0.34 4.15 4.11
N VAL A 200 -0.54 5.15 4.18
CA VAL A 200 -1.94 4.99 4.56
C VAL A 200 -2.75 5.63 3.46
N ALA A 201 -3.09 4.88 2.47
CA ALA A 201 -3.79 5.38 1.29
C ALA A 201 -4.81 4.38 0.77
N ARG A 202 -5.82 4.91 0.11
CA ARG A 202 -6.88 4.14 -0.53
C ARG A 202 -7.56 4.97 -1.62
N SER A 203 -7.90 4.35 -2.74
CA SER A 203 -8.65 5.00 -3.81
C SER A 203 -10.03 5.44 -3.33
N GLY A 204 -10.46 6.57 -3.83
CA GLY A 204 -11.76 7.16 -3.48
C GLY A 204 -11.86 7.78 -2.09
N ILE A 205 -10.85 7.68 -1.21
CA ILE A 205 -10.94 8.22 0.16
C ILE A 205 -10.73 9.74 0.18
N GLY A 206 -11.43 10.42 1.08
CA GLY A 206 -11.24 11.83 1.38
C GLY A 206 -11.00 12.11 2.86
N ALA A 207 -10.74 13.35 3.19
CA ALA A 207 -10.58 13.81 4.56
C ALA A 207 -11.92 13.82 5.32
N TYR A 208 -13.03 14.18 4.63
CA TYR A 208 -14.37 14.14 5.22
C TYR A 208 -15.36 13.38 4.34
N ARG A 209 -15.18 13.43 3.01
CA ARG A 209 -16.09 12.89 2.00
C ARG A 209 -15.31 12.05 1.01
N ASN A 210 -15.73 10.81 0.82
CA ASN A 210 -15.19 9.94 -0.21
C ASN A 210 -15.70 10.35 -1.60
N TYR A 211 -15.10 9.82 -2.66
CA TYR A 211 -15.52 10.06 -4.03
C TYR A 211 -17.02 9.81 -4.17
N ASP A 212 -17.71 10.78 -4.79
CA ASP A 212 -19.18 10.77 -5.00
C ASP A 212 -20.03 10.55 -3.73
N GLY A 213 -19.44 10.80 -2.55
CA GLY A 213 -20.14 10.66 -1.28
C GLY A 213 -21.18 11.77 -1.02
N PRO A 214 -21.99 11.66 0.03
CA PRO A 214 -22.97 12.67 0.38
C PRO A 214 -22.31 13.98 0.84
N LYS A 215 -22.99 15.11 0.67
CA LYS A 215 -22.48 16.42 1.11
C LYS A 215 -22.13 16.49 2.60
N THR A 216 -22.80 15.69 3.39
CA THR A 216 -22.56 15.57 4.84
C THR A 216 -21.28 14.80 5.21
N GLY A 217 -20.64 14.18 4.21
CA GLY A 217 -19.42 13.40 4.37
C GLY A 217 -19.66 11.92 4.70
N ASN A 218 -18.54 11.20 4.90
CA ASN A 218 -18.50 9.77 5.19
C ASN A 218 -17.80 9.52 6.55
N PRO A 219 -18.42 9.85 7.69
CA PRO A 219 -17.74 9.83 8.99
C PRO A 219 -17.28 8.42 9.41
N GLU A 220 -17.89 7.35 8.89
CA GLU A 220 -17.56 5.96 9.24
C GLU A 220 -16.44 5.35 8.38
N SER A 221 -16.03 6.02 7.29
CA SER A 221 -15.12 5.43 6.30
C SER A 221 -14.16 6.42 5.63
N ASN A 222 -14.01 7.64 6.16
CA ASN A 222 -13.04 8.61 5.66
C ASN A 222 -11.64 8.38 6.26
N MET A 223 -10.67 9.21 5.88
CA MET A 223 -9.28 9.07 6.32
C MET A 223 -9.12 9.17 7.85
N LEU A 224 -9.95 9.94 8.56
CA LEU A 224 -9.88 10.01 10.03
C LEU A 224 -10.07 8.64 10.69
N VAL A 225 -11.02 7.85 10.16
CA VAL A 225 -11.24 6.48 10.64
C VAL A 225 -10.09 5.58 10.22
N GLN A 226 -9.68 5.69 8.94
CA GLN A 226 -8.73 4.76 8.34
C GLN A 226 -7.33 4.88 8.95
N TYR A 227 -6.90 6.09 9.32
CA TYR A 227 -5.56 6.34 9.84
C TYR A 227 -5.23 5.57 11.12
N GLU A 228 -6.23 5.19 11.88
CA GLU A 228 -6.09 4.48 13.16
C GLU A 228 -5.86 2.97 13.05
N TYR A 229 -6.00 2.38 11.86
CA TYR A 229 -5.96 0.92 11.69
C TYR A 229 -4.71 0.42 10.96
N VAL A 230 -4.38 -0.86 11.22
CA VAL A 230 -3.30 -1.57 10.53
C VAL A 230 -3.65 -1.80 9.07
N GLY A 231 -4.90 -2.12 8.78
CA GLY A 231 -5.40 -2.40 7.46
C GLY A 231 -6.63 -1.61 7.10
N TYR A 232 -6.99 -1.65 5.83
CA TYR A 232 -8.11 -0.93 5.27
C TYR A 232 -9.30 -1.87 4.96
N ALA A 233 -10.49 -1.42 5.33
CA ALA A 233 -11.75 -1.99 4.88
C ALA A 233 -12.62 -0.87 4.30
N TRP A 234 -12.91 -0.92 3.00
CA TRP A 234 -13.66 0.15 2.31
C TRP A 234 -15.14 0.22 2.74
N LYS A 235 -15.68 -0.87 3.27
CA LYS A 235 -16.97 -0.90 3.96
C LYS A 235 -16.78 -1.43 5.37
N PRO A 236 -17.48 -0.87 6.37
CA PRO A 236 -17.37 -1.32 7.76
C PRO A 236 -17.64 -2.83 7.94
N GLU A 237 -18.59 -3.38 7.18
CA GLU A 237 -18.94 -4.80 7.22
C GLU A 237 -17.79 -5.72 6.77
N LEU A 238 -16.91 -5.26 5.89
CA LEU A 238 -15.76 -6.05 5.43
C LEU A 238 -14.66 -6.17 6.49
N ARG A 239 -14.75 -5.41 7.58
CA ARG A 239 -13.80 -5.54 8.70
C ARG A 239 -13.84 -6.91 9.37
N HIS A 240 -14.84 -7.72 9.07
CA HIS A 240 -14.94 -9.10 9.57
C HIS A 240 -14.20 -10.11 8.70
N GLU A 241 -13.85 -9.76 7.45
CA GLU A 241 -13.19 -10.66 6.50
C GLU A 241 -11.77 -11.05 6.92
N ALA A 242 -11.06 -10.15 7.60
CA ALA A 242 -9.75 -10.45 8.16
C ALA A 242 -9.55 -9.75 9.51
N THR A 243 -8.91 -10.42 10.45
CA THR A 243 -8.74 -9.92 11.82
C THR A 243 -7.94 -8.63 11.89
N PHE A 244 -6.90 -8.48 11.04
CA PHE A 244 -6.04 -7.31 11.01
C PHE A 244 -6.77 -6.02 10.57
N LEU A 245 -7.90 -6.12 9.89
CA LEU A 245 -8.71 -4.96 9.51
C LEU A 245 -9.36 -4.25 10.72
N ARG A 246 -9.41 -4.92 11.88
CA ARG A 246 -9.91 -4.37 13.15
C ARG A 246 -8.80 -4.01 14.12
N GLU A 247 -7.56 -4.34 13.78
CA GLU A 247 -6.39 -4.07 14.60
C GLU A 247 -6.06 -2.58 14.56
N LYS A 248 -5.97 -1.96 15.73
CA LYS A 248 -5.49 -0.58 15.83
C LYS A 248 -4.00 -0.53 15.58
N TRP A 249 -3.57 0.50 14.83
CA TRP A 249 -2.16 0.71 14.58
C TRP A 249 -1.44 1.17 15.85
N ASP A 250 -0.35 0.50 16.18
CA ASP A 250 0.57 0.96 17.23
C ASP A 250 1.55 2.01 16.65
N PHE A 251 1.23 3.29 16.87
CA PHE A 251 2.06 4.41 16.45
C PHE A 251 3.44 4.47 17.12
N GLY A 252 3.72 3.61 18.12
CA GLY A 252 5.05 3.44 18.69
C GLY A 252 6.05 2.76 17.75
N ARG A 253 5.54 1.92 16.83
CA ARG A 253 6.38 1.10 15.93
C ARG A 253 7.08 1.91 14.83
N TYR A 254 6.58 3.09 14.46
CA TYR A 254 7.17 3.92 13.44
C TYR A 254 7.00 5.39 13.76
N LYS A 255 8.10 6.14 13.72
CA LYS A 255 8.10 7.58 13.97
C LYS A 255 8.68 8.28 12.74
N PRO A 256 7.85 8.79 11.84
CA PRO A 256 8.30 9.51 10.65
C PRO A 256 8.96 10.83 11.00
N ASP A 257 9.95 11.23 10.19
CA ASP A 257 10.57 12.57 10.24
C ASP A 257 9.66 13.59 9.55
N VAL A 258 8.99 13.16 8.49
CA VAL A 258 8.03 13.98 7.73
C VAL A 258 6.82 13.15 7.31
N ILE A 259 5.64 13.78 7.34
CA ILE A 259 4.36 13.20 6.92
C ILE A 259 3.79 14.06 5.80
N CYS A 260 3.53 13.45 4.64
CA CYS A 260 2.93 14.09 3.47
C CYS A 260 1.47 13.67 3.35
N ILE A 261 0.54 14.63 3.30
CA ILE A 261 -0.92 14.38 3.26
C ILE A 261 -1.48 14.88 1.93
N ASN A 262 -1.90 13.97 1.07
CA ASN A 262 -2.48 14.24 -0.25
C ASN A 262 -3.95 13.80 -0.29
N LEU A 263 -4.86 14.69 0.08
CA LEU A 263 -6.31 14.50 0.08
C LEU A 263 -6.98 15.72 -0.59
N GLY A 264 -8.30 15.75 -0.60
CA GLY A 264 -9.09 16.87 -1.16
C GLY A 264 -9.66 16.58 -2.54
N THR A 265 -9.01 15.80 -3.38
CA THR A 265 -9.49 15.41 -4.71
C THR A 265 -10.85 14.72 -4.65
N ASN A 266 -11.00 13.72 -3.80
CA ASN A 266 -12.27 13.00 -3.63
C ASN A 266 -13.29 13.83 -2.86
N ASP A 267 -12.84 14.61 -1.90
CA ASP A 267 -13.68 15.50 -1.11
C ASP A 267 -14.43 16.53 -1.97
N THR A 268 -13.79 17.00 -3.05
CA THR A 268 -14.35 18.00 -3.97
C THR A 268 -14.91 17.42 -5.28
N SER A 269 -14.96 16.08 -5.39
CA SER A 269 -15.55 15.42 -6.56
C SER A 269 -17.04 15.75 -6.72
N THR A 270 -17.54 15.66 -7.96
CA THR A 270 -18.98 15.71 -8.30
C THR A 270 -19.74 16.98 -7.85
N ASN A 271 -19.05 18.09 -7.57
CA ASN A 271 -19.63 19.40 -7.18
C ASN A 271 -20.60 19.37 -5.97
N ASN A 272 -20.64 18.29 -5.21
CA ASN A 272 -21.52 18.09 -4.07
C ASN A 272 -20.73 18.04 -2.75
N TYR A 273 -20.04 19.13 -2.42
CA TYR A 273 -19.17 19.18 -1.24
C TYR A 273 -19.41 20.41 -0.37
N ASP A 274 -18.88 20.38 0.85
CA ASP A 274 -18.92 21.45 1.83
C ASP A 274 -17.49 21.78 2.31
N LEU A 275 -17.01 22.97 1.93
CA LEU A 275 -15.66 23.42 2.29
C LEU A 275 -15.47 23.64 3.79
N LYS A 276 -16.54 23.95 4.54
CA LYS A 276 -16.44 24.10 6.01
C LYS A 276 -16.19 22.75 6.65
N LEU A 277 -16.92 21.71 6.21
CA LEU A 277 -16.72 20.36 6.67
C LEU A 277 -15.33 19.83 6.26
N LEU A 278 -14.89 20.10 5.05
CA LEU A 278 -13.55 19.73 4.59
C LEU A 278 -12.48 20.37 5.48
N LYS A 279 -12.56 21.68 5.72
CA LYS A 279 -11.62 22.37 6.60
C LYS A 279 -11.61 21.81 8.02
N GLN A 280 -12.78 21.57 8.60
CA GLN A 280 -12.90 20.98 9.94
C GLN A 280 -12.25 19.59 10.02
N ASN A 281 -12.41 18.76 9.00
CA ASN A 281 -11.83 17.42 9.00
C ASN A 281 -10.32 17.45 8.73
N TYR A 282 -9.81 18.37 7.91
CA TYR A 282 -8.35 18.57 7.80
C TYR A 282 -7.75 19.00 9.14
N LYS A 283 -8.40 19.86 9.91
CA LYS A 283 -7.95 20.24 11.25
C LYS A 283 -7.95 19.06 12.22
N LYS A 284 -9.02 18.22 12.19
CA LYS A 284 -9.08 16.98 12.99
C LYS A 284 -7.98 16.00 12.60
N LEU A 285 -7.74 15.83 11.30
CA LEU A 285 -6.68 14.95 10.80
C LEU A 285 -5.30 15.47 11.24
N LEU A 286 -5.05 16.77 11.12
CA LEU A 286 -3.81 17.38 11.61
C LEU A 286 -3.61 17.12 13.11
N GLN A 287 -4.63 17.32 13.92
CA GLN A 287 -4.58 17.08 15.37
C GLN A 287 -4.27 15.61 15.69
N MET A 288 -4.94 14.68 15.00
CA MET A 288 -4.72 13.24 15.15
C MET A 288 -3.29 12.84 14.75
N VAL A 289 -2.83 13.28 13.58
CA VAL A 289 -1.49 12.99 13.09
C VAL A 289 -0.43 13.58 14.03
N ARG A 290 -0.63 14.81 14.51
CA ARG A 290 0.27 15.49 15.46
C ARG A 290 0.33 14.79 16.81
N LEU A 291 -0.81 14.32 17.32
CA LEU A 291 -0.89 13.57 18.58
C LEU A 291 0.01 12.32 18.55
N HIS A 292 -0.03 11.59 17.45
CA HIS A 292 0.76 10.37 17.29
C HIS A 292 2.22 10.65 16.89
N ASN A 293 2.49 11.79 16.24
CA ASN A 293 3.80 12.15 15.68
C ASN A 293 4.20 13.57 16.09
N PRO A 294 4.49 13.82 17.38
CA PRO A 294 4.69 15.17 17.91
C PRO A 294 5.91 15.91 17.32
N LYS A 295 6.89 15.18 16.76
CA LYS A 295 8.13 15.75 16.23
C LYS A 295 8.17 15.83 14.69
N ALA A 296 7.26 15.16 13.99
CA ALA A 296 7.28 15.11 12.53
C ALA A 296 6.97 16.48 11.91
N LYS A 297 7.61 16.81 10.79
CA LYS A 297 7.11 17.88 9.93
C LYS A 297 5.89 17.34 9.15
N ILE A 298 4.83 18.13 9.07
CA ILE A 298 3.60 17.75 8.36
C ILE A 298 3.47 18.65 7.13
N VAL A 299 3.34 18.05 5.96
CA VAL A 299 3.23 18.75 4.67
C VAL A 299 1.90 18.39 4.03
N PHE A 300 1.01 19.36 3.91
CA PHE A 300 -0.20 19.20 3.10
C PHE A 300 0.15 19.38 1.62
N LEU A 301 -0.24 18.42 0.80
CA LEU A 301 -0.07 18.46 -0.65
C LEU A 301 -1.39 18.83 -1.33
N SER A 302 -1.38 19.68 -2.35
CA SER A 302 -2.46 19.72 -3.31
C SER A 302 -2.21 18.68 -4.39
N GLY A 303 -3.21 17.81 -4.64
CA GLY A 303 -3.06 16.72 -5.59
C GLY A 303 -3.07 17.17 -7.05
N SER A 304 -2.43 16.39 -7.91
CA SER A 304 -2.30 16.67 -9.35
C SER A 304 -3.60 16.54 -10.14
N MET A 305 -4.64 15.91 -9.56
CA MET A 305 -5.96 15.77 -10.17
C MET A 305 -6.97 16.85 -9.70
N LEU A 306 -6.49 17.92 -9.10
CA LEU A 306 -7.29 19.10 -8.77
C LEU A 306 -7.09 20.16 -9.86
N TYR A 307 -8.19 20.78 -10.31
CA TYR A 307 -8.19 21.77 -11.39
C TYR A 307 -9.03 22.99 -11.03
N ASN A 308 -8.83 24.07 -11.73
CA ASN A 308 -9.68 25.24 -11.73
C ASN A 308 -10.14 25.68 -10.32
N LYS A 309 -11.45 25.76 -10.10
CA LYS A 309 -12.10 26.21 -8.87
C LYS A 309 -11.75 25.31 -7.68
N GLU A 310 -11.80 23.99 -7.86
CA GLU A 310 -11.53 23.01 -6.81
C GLU A 310 -10.08 23.10 -6.33
N LEU A 311 -9.14 23.26 -7.26
CA LEU A 311 -7.73 23.48 -6.92
C LEU A 311 -7.54 24.75 -6.08
N GLN A 312 -8.13 25.88 -6.51
CA GLN A 312 -8.03 27.15 -5.80
C GLN A 312 -8.62 27.06 -4.39
N GLN A 313 -9.81 26.43 -4.27
CA GLN A 313 -10.50 26.28 -2.99
C GLN A 313 -9.74 25.37 -2.02
N VAL A 314 -9.19 24.25 -2.50
CA VAL A 314 -8.39 23.36 -1.67
C VAL A 314 -7.08 24.04 -1.25
N LYS A 315 -6.40 24.73 -2.15
CA LYS A 315 -5.18 25.48 -1.82
C LYS A 315 -5.44 26.54 -0.76
N GLN A 316 -6.47 27.36 -0.93
CA GLN A 316 -6.84 28.38 0.06
C GLN A 316 -7.17 27.74 1.42
N LEU A 317 -7.96 26.66 1.42
CA LEU A 317 -8.31 25.94 2.64
C LEU A 317 -7.07 25.40 3.38
N LEU A 318 -6.13 24.82 2.64
CA LEU A 318 -4.89 24.32 3.21
C LEU A 318 -3.98 25.44 3.72
N ASP A 319 -3.96 26.61 3.07
CA ASP A 319 -3.28 27.81 3.57
C ASP A 319 -3.86 28.26 4.91
N GLU A 320 -5.18 28.32 5.01
CA GLU A 320 -5.89 28.68 6.22
C GLU A 320 -5.59 27.70 7.38
N VAL A 321 -5.69 26.37 7.11
CA VAL A 321 -5.38 25.33 8.12
C VAL A 321 -3.94 25.43 8.59
N THR A 322 -3.00 25.66 7.67
CA THR A 322 -1.57 25.81 8.00
C THR A 322 -1.32 27.08 8.82
N ALA A 323 -1.93 28.21 8.44
CA ALA A 323 -1.80 29.47 9.16
C ALA A 323 -2.40 29.38 10.57
N GLU A 324 -3.56 28.76 10.72
CA GLU A 324 -4.20 28.53 12.02
C GLU A 324 -3.34 27.63 12.93
N ALA A 325 -2.73 26.57 12.38
CA ALA A 325 -1.82 25.70 13.12
C ALA A 325 -0.59 26.46 13.63
N LYS A 326 0.04 27.27 12.77
CA LYS A 326 1.18 28.12 13.16
C LYS A 326 0.82 29.15 14.22
N LYS A 327 -0.35 29.78 14.09
CA LYS A 327 -0.87 30.73 15.10
C LYS A 327 -1.11 30.03 16.45
N ALA A 328 -1.48 28.74 16.43
CA ALA A 328 -1.63 27.91 17.63
C ALA A 328 -0.31 27.37 18.18
N GLY A 329 0.84 27.70 17.57
CA GLY A 329 2.18 27.31 18.03
C GLY A 329 2.77 26.09 17.30
N ASP A 330 2.06 25.46 16.38
CA ASP A 330 2.61 24.36 15.57
C ASP A 330 3.32 24.88 14.33
N ASN A 331 4.60 25.23 14.49
CA ASN A 331 5.43 25.74 13.40
C ASN A 331 5.95 24.65 12.44
N ALA A 332 5.65 23.39 12.68
CA ALA A 332 6.10 22.27 11.87
C ALA A 332 5.03 21.79 10.85
N VAL A 333 4.13 22.67 10.45
CA VAL A 333 3.11 22.44 9.42
C VAL A 333 3.43 23.29 8.18
N TYR A 334 3.43 22.64 7.02
CA TYR A 334 3.86 23.19 5.74
C TYR A 334 2.88 22.83 4.64
N ARG A 335 3.09 23.43 3.48
CA ARG A 335 2.35 23.16 2.24
C ARG A 335 3.29 22.97 1.07
N PHE A 336 2.85 22.13 0.14
CA PHE A 336 3.47 21.98 -1.16
C PHE A 336 2.39 21.70 -2.21
N ASP A 337 2.44 22.39 -3.34
CA ASP A 337 1.50 22.22 -4.44
C ASP A 337 2.16 21.42 -5.56
N MET A 338 1.68 20.22 -5.82
CA MET A 338 2.08 19.45 -7.00
C MET A 338 1.40 20.03 -8.23
N ALA A 339 2.12 20.12 -9.35
CA ALA A 339 1.56 20.62 -10.59
C ALA A 339 0.37 19.74 -11.06
N PRO A 340 -0.76 20.35 -11.48
CA PRO A 340 -1.85 19.58 -12.09
C PRO A 340 -1.39 18.84 -13.35
N ILE A 341 -2.05 17.71 -13.63
CA ILE A 341 -1.81 16.97 -14.86
C ILE A 341 -2.17 17.87 -16.05
N SER A 342 -1.27 17.98 -17.02
CA SER A 342 -1.44 18.81 -18.20
C SER A 342 -0.97 18.05 -19.44
N GLY A 343 -1.92 17.70 -20.32
CA GLY A 343 -1.67 16.88 -21.51
C GLY A 343 -2.20 15.44 -21.35
N ASN A 344 -2.64 14.88 -22.47
CA ASN A 344 -3.24 13.53 -22.48
C ASN A 344 -2.23 12.42 -22.23
N GLU A 345 -0.98 12.66 -22.56
CA GLU A 345 0.13 11.72 -22.41
C GLU A 345 0.53 11.42 -20.95
N TRP A 346 -0.01 12.17 -20.01
CA TRP A 346 0.29 12.03 -18.58
C TRP A 346 -0.74 11.23 -17.80
N TYR A 347 -1.76 10.68 -18.47
CA TYR A 347 -2.80 9.88 -17.84
C TYR A 347 -2.58 8.38 -18.02
N GLY A 348 -2.80 7.63 -16.93
CA GLY A 348 -3.06 6.20 -16.91
C GLY A 348 -4.56 5.90 -16.92
N ASN A 349 -4.99 4.78 -16.34
CA ASN A 349 -6.39 4.38 -16.32
C ASN A 349 -7.29 5.37 -15.53
N ASP A 350 -8.54 5.49 -15.95
CA ASP A 350 -9.58 6.32 -15.29
C ASP A 350 -9.09 7.72 -14.94
N TRP A 351 -8.37 8.38 -15.87
CA TRP A 351 -7.82 9.74 -15.72
C TRP A 351 -6.88 9.95 -14.54
N HIS A 352 -6.27 8.90 -14.00
CA HIS A 352 -5.25 9.00 -12.98
C HIS A 352 -3.87 9.32 -13.55
N PRO A 353 -2.92 9.78 -12.74
CA PRO A 353 -1.53 9.95 -13.18
C PRO A 353 -0.95 8.63 -13.71
N ASN A 354 -0.24 8.66 -14.83
CA ASN A 354 0.59 7.54 -15.23
C ASN A 354 1.99 7.62 -14.61
N VAL A 355 2.84 6.63 -14.87
CA VAL A 355 4.21 6.55 -14.33
C VAL A 355 5.02 7.82 -14.61
N TYR A 356 4.90 8.42 -15.80
CA TYR A 356 5.64 9.64 -16.14
C TYR A 356 5.17 10.86 -15.34
N GLN A 357 3.87 10.98 -15.10
CA GLN A 357 3.33 12.04 -14.23
C GLN A 357 3.74 11.79 -12.78
N ASP A 358 3.76 10.54 -12.33
CA ASP A 358 4.27 10.18 -11.01
C ASP A 358 5.75 10.54 -10.84
N GLU A 359 6.60 10.30 -11.83
CA GLU A 359 8.00 10.71 -11.84
C GLU A 359 8.16 12.23 -11.75
N LYS A 360 7.34 12.99 -12.49
CA LYS A 360 7.34 14.45 -12.44
C LYS A 360 6.97 14.95 -11.04
N MET A 361 5.85 14.47 -10.47
CA MET A 361 5.42 14.82 -9.11
C MET A 361 6.50 14.45 -8.07
N ALA A 362 7.12 13.29 -8.23
CA ALA A 362 8.20 12.84 -7.36
C ALA A 362 9.44 13.75 -7.46
N GLY A 363 9.81 14.20 -8.64
CA GLY A 363 10.90 15.14 -8.84
C GLY A 363 10.67 16.45 -8.09
N GLU A 364 9.47 17.03 -8.24
CA GLU A 364 9.04 18.25 -7.56
C GLU A 364 9.05 18.08 -6.03
N LEU A 365 8.42 17.02 -5.52
CA LEU A 365 8.35 16.77 -4.08
C LEU A 365 9.70 16.39 -3.47
N THR A 366 10.54 15.66 -4.19
CA THR A 366 11.91 15.33 -3.77
C THR A 366 12.74 16.60 -3.52
N ALA A 367 12.71 17.54 -4.47
CA ALA A 367 13.44 18.81 -4.35
C ALA A 367 12.96 19.61 -3.15
N TYR A 368 11.65 19.69 -2.96
CA TYR A 368 11.04 20.38 -1.82
C TYR A 368 11.42 19.74 -0.47
N LEU A 369 11.23 18.42 -0.33
CA LEU A 369 11.53 17.71 0.93
C LEU A 369 13.04 17.72 1.24
N ARG A 370 13.90 17.62 0.22
CA ARG A 370 15.35 17.75 0.40
C ARG A 370 15.71 19.08 1.07
N SER A 371 15.16 20.17 0.57
CA SER A 371 15.36 21.51 1.16
C SER A 371 14.73 21.62 2.55
N LEU A 372 13.47 21.21 2.71
CA LEU A 372 12.73 21.30 3.98
C LEU A 372 13.41 20.53 5.11
N MET A 373 13.93 19.32 4.81
CA MET A 373 14.49 18.41 5.80
C MET A 373 16.01 18.52 5.95
N GLY A 374 16.70 19.25 5.05
CA GLY A 374 18.16 19.26 5.00
C GLY A 374 18.75 17.91 4.58
N TRP A 375 18.07 17.16 3.73
CA TRP A 375 18.49 15.84 3.28
C TRP A 375 19.25 15.91 1.96
N PHE A 376 20.47 16.39 2.02
CA PHE A 376 21.37 16.54 0.87
C PHE A 376 22.19 15.27 0.64
#